data_6fc532a9a4ec0dddb8dda9173fa23383
#
_entry.id   6fc532a9a4ec0dddb8dda9173fa23383
#
_cell.length_a   1.000
_cell.length_b   1.000
_cell.length_c   1.000
_cell.angle_alpha   90.00
_cell.angle_beta   90.00
_cell.angle_gamma   90.00
#
_symmetry.space_group_name_H-M   'P 1'
#
loop_
_entity.id
_entity.type
_entity.pdbx_description
1 polymer ?
#
loop_
_entity_poly.entity_id
_entity_poly.type
_entity_poly.pdbx_seq_one_letter_code
_entity_poly.pdbx_strand_id
1 'polypeptide(L)'
;MPTAPRPFLIGVAGGTCSGKTTVSERLAELTGDEHLALIKLDSYYVTRDHQPIAERALANYDHPDAFDWELLNDHLAALAAGASVPVPVYDYVHHTRSGDVKMVQPARIVVVEGILVLYEPRLRDRFDLKVYIDTDADLRFIRRLQRD
;
A
#
# COMPACT_ATOMS: atom_id res chain seq x y z
N MET A 1 -6.93 32.21 5.67
CA MET A 1 -5.98 31.20 6.14
C MET A 1 -5.39 30.47 4.94
N PRO A 2 -4.09 30.48 4.76
CA PRO A 2 -3.52 29.63 3.72
C PRO A 2 -3.79 28.18 4.05
N THR A 3 -4.34 27.45 3.09
CA THR A 3 -4.48 25.99 3.21
C THR A 3 -3.08 25.37 3.27
N ALA A 4 -2.87 24.38 4.13
CA ALA A 4 -1.63 23.62 4.13
C ALA A 4 -1.38 23.07 2.71
N PRO A 5 -0.14 23.11 2.22
CA PRO A 5 0.16 22.54 0.90
C PRO A 5 -0.23 21.05 0.90
N ARG A 6 -0.80 20.59 -0.20
CA ARG A 6 -1.12 19.17 -0.33
C ARG A 6 0.16 18.33 -0.24
N PRO A 7 0.08 17.11 0.28
CA PRO A 7 1.25 16.24 0.36
C PRO A 7 1.77 15.87 -1.03
N PHE A 8 3.06 15.62 -1.10
CA PHE A 8 3.70 15.05 -2.29
C PHE A 8 3.47 13.54 -2.28
N LEU A 9 2.80 13.02 -3.29
CA LEU A 9 2.45 11.60 -3.38
C LEU A 9 3.43 10.83 -4.26
N ILE A 10 3.98 9.76 -3.73
CA ILE A 10 4.90 8.87 -4.42
C ILE A 10 4.27 7.48 -4.51
N GLY A 11 4.12 6.95 -5.72
CA GLY A 11 3.74 5.57 -5.94
C GLY A 11 4.97 4.71 -6.18
N VAL A 12 5.15 3.65 -5.40
CA VAL A 12 6.25 2.69 -5.55
C VAL A 12 5.68 1.33 -5.91
N ALA A 13 5.87 0.94 -7.16
CA ALA A 13 5.41 -0.33 -7.69
C ALA A 13 6.58 -1.27 -7.96
N GLY A 14 6.29 -2.53 -8.13
CA GLY A 14 7.25 -3.57 -8.46
C GLY A 14 6.65 -4.94 -8.18
N GLY A 15 7.18 -5.98 -8.79
CA GLY A 15 6.73 -7.34 -8.53
C GLY A 15 6.98 -7.77 -7.08
N THR A 16 6.39 -8.87 -6.67
CA THR A 16 6.64 -9.43 -5.34
C THR A 16 8.15 -9.64 -5.13
N CYS A 17 8.63 -9.31 -3.93
CA CYS A 17 10.05 -9.40 -3.55
C CYS A 17 11.00 -8.59 -4.44
N SER A 18 10.54 -7.52 -5.08
CA SER A 18 11.39 -6.63 -5.91
C SER A 18 12.24 -5.66 -5.09
N GLY A 19 11.93 -5.46 -3.81
CA GLY A 19 12.60 -4.51 -2.93
C GLY A 19 11.85 -3.20 -2.72
N LYS A 20 10.58 -3.10 -3.17
CA LYS A 20 9.77 -1.88 -3.03
C LYS A 20 9.57 -1.46 -1.57
N THR A 21 9.35 -2.41 -0.67
CA THR A 21 9.23 -2.13 0.77
C THR A 21 10.53 -1.59 1.34
N THR A 22 11.67 -2.19 0.97
CA THR A 22 13.00 -1.73 1.40
C THR A 22 13.26 -0.28 0.95
N VAL A 23 12.92 0.05 -0.29
CA VAL A 23 13.07 1.41 -0.83
C VAL A 23 12.19 2.38 -0.05
N SER A 24 10.94 2.03 0.19
CA SER A 24 9.97 2.89 0.90
C SER A 24 10.39 3.11 2.35
N GLU A 25 10.84 2.08 3.05
CA GLU A 25 11.34 2.19 4.42
C GLU A 25 12.60 3.05 4.50
N ARG A 26 13.49 2.92 3.52
CA ARG A 26 14.70 3.75 3.45
C ARG A 26 14.38 5.23 3.22
N LEU A 27 13.39 5.51 2.40
CA LEU A 27 12.89 6.88 2.22
C LEU A 27 12.37 7.45 3.55
N ALA A 28 11.60 6.67 4.31
CA ALA A 28 11.09 7.07 5.61
C ALA A 28 12.23 7.39 6.60
N GLU A 29 13.26 6.56 6.65
CA GLU A 29 14.45 6.80 7.50
C GLU A 29 15.18 8.09 7.12
N LEU A 30 15.33 8.36 5.81
CA LEU A 30 16.07 9.52 5.32
C LEU A 30 15.32 10.84 5.51
N THR A 31 13.98 10.81 5.48
CA THR A 31 13.16 12.02 5.61
C THR A 31 12.70 12.31 7.04
N GLY A 32 12.74 11.31 7.91
CA GLY A 32 12.15 11.36 9.25
C GLY A 32 10.68 10.94 9.25
N ASP A 33 10.28 10.13 10.22
CA ASP A 33 8.94 9.54 10.30
C ASP A 33 7.81 10.58 10.39
N GLU A 34 8.09 11.75 10.96
CA GLU A 34 7.11 12.84 11.07
C GLU A 34 6.82 13.53 9.73
N HIS A 35 7.66 13.33 8.72
CA HIS A 35 7.54 13.97 7.41
C HIS A 35 7.00 13.04 6.33
N LEU A 36 6.90 11.74 6.61
CA LEU A 36 6.51 10.74 5.64
C LEU A 36 5.47 9.78 6.23
N ALA A 37 4.38 9.59 5.50
CA ALA A 37 3.39 8.54 5.77
C ALA A 37 3.58 7.41 4.74
N LEU A 38 3.67 6.19 5.22
CA LEU A 38 3.79 5.01 4.37
C LEU A 38 2.47 4.24 4.37
N ILE A 39 1.90 4.05 3.18
CA ILE A 39 0.69 3.26 2.95
C ILE A 39 1.06 2.05 2.10
N LYS A 40 0.73 0.87 2.59
CA LYS A 40 0.96 -0.38 1.87
C LYS A 40 -0.34 -0.87 1.25
N LEU A 41 -0.33 -1.10 -0.06
CA LEU A 41 -1.50 -1.62 -0.78
C LEU A 41 -1.99 -2.95 -0.18
N ASP A 42 -1.09 -3.77 0.33
CA ASP A 42 -1.41 -5.06 0.94
C ASP A 42 -2.34 -4.93 2.16
N SER A 43 -2.43 -3.76 2.77
CA SER A 43 -3.38 -3.50 3.85
C SER A 43 -4.83 -3.38 3.35
N TYR A 44 -5.03 -3.22 2.05
CA TYR A 44 -6.32 -2.90 1.43
C TYR A 44 -6.95 -4.07 0.68
N TYR A 45 -6.57 -5.31 1.00
CA TYR A 45 -7.29 -6.46 0.46
C TYR A 45 -8.76 -6.41 0.89
N VAL A 46 -9.66 -6.75 -0.04
CA VAL A 46 -11.09 -6.84 0.27
C VAL A 46 -11.34 -7.98 1.26
N THR A 47 -12.32 -7.81 2.13
CA THR A 47 -12.72 -8.89 3.05
C THR A 47 -13.41 -10.02 2.29
N ARG A 48 -13.16 -11.24 2.73
CA ARG A 48 -13.77 -12.46 2.17
C ARG A 48 -14.45 -13.27 3.27
N ASP A 49 -15.00 -12.60 4.28
CA ASP A 49 -15.62 -13.21 5.46
C ASP A 49 -16.82 -14.10 5.10
N HIS A 50 -17.45 -13.84 3.94
CA HIS A 50 -18.54 -14.65 3.40
C HIS A 50 -18.06 -16.00 2.82
N GLN A 51 -16.77 -16.24 2.71
CA GLN A 51 -16.19 -17.48 2.18
C GLN A 51 -15.51 -18.28 3.29
N PRO A 52 -15.52 -19.62 3.21
CA PRO A 52 -14.70 -20.45 4.09
C PRO A 52 -13.20 -20.12 3.98
N ILE A 53 -12.45 -20.28 5.06
CA ILE A 53 -11.01 -19.96 5.11
C ILE A 53 -10.23 -20.69 4.01
N ALA A 54 -10.56 -21.96 3.74
CA ALA A 54 -9.90 -22.73 2.68
C ALA A 54 -10.10 -22.11 1.29
N GLU A 55 -11.26 -21.53 1.00
CA GLU A 55 -11.53 -20.85 -0.26
C GLU A 55 -10.81 -19.49 -0.33
N ARG A 56 -10.73 -18.76 0.79
CA ARG A 56 -9.97 -17.51 0.88
C ARG A 56 -8.51 -17.72 0.50
N ALA A 57 -7.91 -18.82 0.97
CA ALA A 57 -6.51 -19.15 0.69
C ALA A 57 -6.24 -19.39 -0.81
N LEU A 58 -7.26 -19.77 -1.57
CA LEU A 58 -7.15 -20.02 -3.02
C LEU A 58 -7.39 -18.77 -3.88
N ALA A 59 -7.76 -17.66 -3.28
CA ALA A 59 -8.01 -16.42 -4.02
C ALA A 59 -6.72 -15.88 -4.64
N ASN A 60 -6.85 -15.23 -5.80
CA ASN A 60 -5.73 -14.57 -6.45
C ASN A 60 -5.52 -13.17 -5.85
N TYR A 61 -4.60 -13.08 -4.92
CA TYR A 61 -4.25 -11.81 -4.24
C TYR A 61 -3.38 -10.87 -5.10
N ASP A 62 -2.94 -11.33 -6.26
CA ASP A 62 -2.18 -10.52 -7.21
C ASP A 62 -3.08 -9.91 -8.30
N HIS A 63 -4.38 -10.17 -8.25
CA HIS A 63 -5.35 -9.62 -9.20
C HIS A 63 -5.88 -8.25 -8.70
N PRO A 64 -6.14 -7.28 -9.62
CA PRO A 64 -6.69 -5.98 -9.23
C PRO A 64 -7.95 -6.04 -8.39
N ASP A 65 -8.83 -7.01 -8.62
CA ASP A 65 -10.08 -7.17 -7.86
C ASP A 65 -9.87 -7.60 -6.41
N ALA A 66 -8.64 -7.96 -6.03
CA ALA A 66 -8.31 -8.31 -4.64
C ALA A 66 -8.27 -7.11 -3.71
N PHE A 67 -8.20 -5.88 -4.24
CA PHE A 67 -7.94 -4.67 -3.46
C PHE A 67 -9.17 -3.76 -3.40
N ASP A 68 -9.32 -3.10 -2.26
CA ASP A 68 -10.35 -2.08 -2.02
C ASP A 68 -9.84 -0.70 -2.46
N TRP A 69 -9.90 -0.45 -3.76
CA TRP A 69 -9.43 0.79 -4.36
C TRP A 69 -10.20 2.02 -3.89
N GLU A 70 -11.51 1.88 -3.64
CA GLU A 70 -12.34 2.97 -3.13
C GLU A 70 -11.85 3.44 -1.77
N LEU A 71 -11.64 2.51 -0.84
CA LEU A 71 -11.15 2.84 0.50
C LEU A 71 -9.76 3.50 0.43
N LEU A 72 -8.86 2.97 -0.39
CA LEU A 72 -7.52 3.55 -0.55
C LEU A 72 -7.60 4.97 -1.10
N ASN A 73 -8.40 5.20 -2.14
CA ASN A 73 -8.58 6.54 -2.69
C ASN A 73 -9.20 7.50 -1.68
N ASP A 74 -10.20 7.07 -0.92
CA ASP A 74 -10.82 7.87 0.15
C ASP A 74 -9.81 8.25 1.23
N HIS A 75 -8.95 7.31 1.63
CA HIS A 75 -7.89 7.58 2.61
C HIS A 75 -6.87 8.58 2.10
N LEU A 76 -6.45 8.47 0.83
CA LEU A 76 -5.52 9.43 0.24
C LEU A 76 -6.13 10.82 0.13
N ALA A 77 -7.41 10.93 -0.20
CA ALA A 77 -8.12 12.20 -0.22
C ALA A 77 -8.20 12.81 1.18
N ALA A 78 -8.47 12.01 2.21
CA ALA A 78 -8.51 12.47 3.59
C ALA A 78 -7.14 12.95 4.09
N LEU A 79 -6.08 12.22 3.80
CA LEU A 79 -4.70 12.64 4.13
C LEU A 79 -4.34 13.95 3.43
N ALA A 80 -4.74 14.11 2.17
CA ALA A 80 -4.54 15.36 1.43
C ALA A 80 -5.29 16.55 2.03
N ALA A 81 -6.43 16.29 2.69
CA ALA A 81 -7.21 17.30 3.40
C ALA A 81 -6.72 17.54 4.84
N GLY A 82 -5.67 16.87 5.27
CA GLY A 82 -5.11 17.03 6.62
C GLY A 82 -5.72 16.16 7.70
N ALA A 83 -6.50 15.14 7.33
CA ALA A 83 -7.12 14.21 8.28
C ALA A 83 -6.30 12.92 8.44
N SER A 84 -6.28 12.38 9.64
CA SER A 84 -5.74 11.04 9.91
C SER A 84 -6.69 9.97 9.37
N VAL A 85 -6.14 8.81 8.99
CA VAL A 85 -6.95 7.71 8.44
C VAL A 85 -6.70 6.39 9.15
N PRO A 86 -7.75 5.56 9.35
CA PRO A 86 -7.64 4.25 9.97
C PRO A 86 -7.31 3.19 8.92
N VAL A 87 -6.04 2.95 8.67
CA VAL A 87 -5.61 1.94 7.70
C VAL A 87 -5.91 0.54 8.24
N PRO A 88 -6.59 -0.33 7.47
CA PRO A 88 -6.89 -1.68 7.92
C PRO A 88 -5.63 -2.49 8.21
N VAL A 89 -5.71 -3.38 9.21
CA VAL A 89 -4.69 -4.38 9.48
C VAL A 89 -5.19 -5.73 8.95
N TYR A 90 -4.46 -6.30 8.01
CA TYR A 90 -4.84 -7.55 7.37
C TYR A 90 -4.24 -8.74 8.11
N ASP A 91 -5.08 -9.74 8.38
CA ASP A 91 -4.68 -11.01 8.99
C ASP A 91 -4.39 -12.03 7.89
N TYR A 92 -3.12 -12.30 7.67
CA TYR A 92 -2.66 -13.24 6.63
C TYR A 92 -2.91 -14.71 6.99
N VAL A 93 -3.15 -15.01 8.26
CA VAL A 93 -3.47 -16.38 8.70
C VAL A 93 -4.92 -16.74 8.35
N HIS A 94 -5.85 -15.81 8.58
CA HIS A 94 -7.27 -16.02 8.33
C HIS A 94 -7.74 -15.43 6.99
N HIS A 95 -6.84 -14.80 6.22
CA HIS A 95 -7.12 -14.19 4.91
C HIS A 95 -8.30 -13.20 4.96
N THR A 96 -8.28 -12.30 5.94
CA THR A 96 -9.28 -11.24 6.12
C THR A 96 -8.70 -10.06 6.89
N ARG A 97 -9.46 -8.97 6.98
CA ARG A 97 -9.11 -7.86 7.88
C ARG A 97 -9.30 -8.30 9.33
N SER A 98 -8.34 -7.96 10.19
CA SER A 98 -8.36 -8.38 11.60
C SER A 98 -9.40 -7.65 12.45
N GLY A 99 -9.95 -6.54 11.96
CA GLY A 99 -10.77 -5.63 12.74
C GLY A 99 -9.98 -4.52 13.43
N ASP A 100 -8.67 -4.67 13.54
CA ASP A 100 -7.78 -3.62 14.03
C ASP A 100 -7.50 -2.60 12.93
N VAL A 101 -7.10 -1.40 13.34
CA VAL A 101 -6.66 -0.35 12.41
C VAL A 101 -5.38 0.28 12.92
N LYS A 102 -4.57 0.75 11.97
CA LYS A 102 -3.40 1.57 12.26
C LYS A 102 -3.70 2.99 11.83
N MET A 103 -3.71 3.93 12.78
CA MET A 103 -3.90 5.33 12.44
C MET A 103 -2.67 5.88 11.74
N VAL A 104 -2.88 6.47 10.56
CA VAL A 104 -1.83 7.14 9.78
C VAL A 104 -2.11 8.63 9.79
N GLN A 105 -1.13 9.40 10.23
CA GLN A 105 -1.22 10.86 10.32
C GLN A 105 -0.91 11.50 8.97
N PRO A 106 -1.51 12.66 8.66
CA PRO A 106 -1.12 13.42 7.49
C PRO A 106 0.35 13.81 7.59
N ALA A 107 1.04 13.80 6.44
CA ALA A 107 2.45 14.11 6.36
C ALA A 107 2.74 14.88 5.06
N ARG A 108 3.92 15.49 4.97
CA ARG A 108 4.34 16.22 3.77
C ARG A 108 4.54 15.30 2.56
N ILE A 109 4.97 14.07 2.82
CA ILE A 109 5.19 13.05 1.79
C ILE A 109 4.33 11.85 2.15
N VAL A 110 3.59 11.34 1.18
CA VAL A 110 2.83 10.09 1.31
C VAL A 110 3.35 9.13 0.26
N VAL A 111 3.87 7.99 0.72
CA VAL A 111 4.34 6.90 -0.14
C VAL A 111 3.28 5.81 -0.12
N VAL A 112 2.81 5.42 -1.30
CA VAL A 112 1.95 4.26 -1.48
C VAL A 112 2.73 3.20 -2.22
N GLU A 113 2.94 2.04 -1.59
CA GLU A 113 3.72 0.97 -2.20
C GLU A 113 2.87 -0.29 -2.38
N GLY A 114 3.12 -1.01 -3.46
CA GLY A 114 2.47 -2.28 -3.72
C GLY A 114 2.62 -2.75 -5.15
N ILE A 115 2.30 -4.01 -5.38
CA ILE A 115 2.48 -4.66 -6.70
C ILE A 115 1.67 -4.01 -7.81
N LEU A 116 0.50 -3.42 -7.50
CA LEU A 116 -0.44 -2.89 -8.49
C LEU A 116 -0.77 -1.41 -8.28
N VAL A 117 0.05 -0.65 -7.54
CA VAL A 117 -0.27 0.75 -7.23
C VAL A 117 -0.36 1.64 -8.47
N LEU A 118 0.24 1.25 -9.57
CA LEU A 118 0.17 2.01 -10.83
C LEU A 118 -0.93 1.49 -11.77
N TYR A 119 -1.69 0.48 -11.38
CA TYR A 119 -2.74 -0.12 -12.19
C TYR A 119 -4.01 0.73 -12.23
N GLU A 120 -4.49 1.19 -11.08
CA GLU A 120 -5.78 1.88 -10.98
C GLU A 120 -5.62 3.35 -11.41
N PRO A 121 -6.39 3.82 -12.43
CA PRO A 121 -6.18 5.15 -13.02
C PRO A 121 -6.32 6.31 -12.05
N ARG A 122 -7.33 6.29 -11.15
CA ARG A 122 -7.54 7.37 -10.18
C ARG A 122 -6.39 7.48 -9.22
N LEU A 123 -5.87 6.34 -8.76
CA LEU A 123 -4.71 6.28 -7.88
C LEU A 123 -3.45 6.75 -8.62
N ARG A 124 -3.22 6.22 -9.82
CA ARG A 124 -2.08 6.59 -10.65
C ARG A 124 -2.01 8.08 -10.94
N ASP A 125 -3.16 8.71 -11.20
CA ASP A 125 -3.23 10.14 -11.51
C ASP A 125 -2.96 11.03 -10.28
N ARG A 126 -3.06 10.49 -9.07
CA ARG A 126 -2.74 11.22 -7.83
C ARG A 126 -1.25 11.35 -7.58
N PHE A 127 -0.42 10.47 -8.13
CA PHE A 127 1.01 10.45 -7.85
C PHE A 127 1.74 11.60 -8.54
N ASP A 128 2.56 12.30 -7.75
CA ASP A 128 3.51 13.30 -8.27
C ASP A 128 4.77 12.64 -8.80
N LEU A 129 5.15 11.50 -8.22
CA LEU A 129 6.28 10.68 -8.65
C LEU A 129 5.85 9.21 -8.67
N LYS A 130 6.17 8.53 -9.76
CA LYS A 130 5.93 7.10 -9.93
C LYS A 130 7.26 6.38 -10.05
N VAL A 131 7.47 5.39 -9.20
CA VAL A 131 8.70 4.61 -9.15
C VAL A 131 8.35 3.15 -9.39
N TYR A 132 9.04 2.52 -10.33
CA TYR A 132 8.92 1.09 -10.58
C TYR A 132 10.25 0.41 -10.23
N ILE A 133 10.21 -0.53 -9.31
CA ILE A 133 11.39 -1.31 -8.92
C ILE A 133 11.46 -2.53 -9.83
N ASP A 134 12.44 -2.50 -10.74
CA ASP A 134 12.68 -3.59 -11.68
C ASP A 134 13.79 -4.49 -11.12
N THR A 135 13.40 -5.69 -10.70
CA THR A 135 14.31 -6.73 -10.20
C THR A 135 14.05 -8.00 -11.01
N ASP A 136 15.12 -8.66 -11.40
CA ASP A 136 15.04 -9.89 -12.19
C ASP A 136 14.12 -10.93 -11.53
N ALA A 137 13.35 -11.63 -12.36
CA ALA A 137 12.32 -12.56 -11.89
C ALA A 137 12.90 -13.71 -11.06
N ASP A 138 14.10 -14.21 -11.40
CA ASP A 138 14.79 -15.26 -10.66
C ASP A 138 15.21 -14.80 -9.27
N LEU A 139 15.72 -13.58 -9.12
CA LEU A 139 16.04 -13.00 -7.81
C LEU A 139 14.79 -12.83 -6.95
N ARG A 140 13.70 -12.37 -7.54
CA ARG A 140 12.41 -12.25 -6.83
C ARG A 140 11.90 -13.61 -6.36
N PHE A 141 12.02 -14.62 -7.18
CA PHE A 141 11.62 -15.99 -6.86
C PHE A 141 12.45 -16.56 -5.68
N ILE A 142 13.77 -16.40 -5.72
CA ILE A 142 14.68 -16.83 -4.65
C ILE A 142 14.33 -16.12 -3.34
N ARG A 143 14.14 -14.79 -3.37
CA ARG A 143 13.76 -14.00 -2.19
C ARG A 143 12.42 -14.43 -1.62
N ARG A 144 11.46 -14.78 -2.48
CA ARG A 144 10.15 -15.28 -2.04
C ARG A 144 10.26 -16.62 -1.32
N LEU A 145 11.06 -17.54 -1.84
CA LEU A 145 11.30 -18.82 -1.21
C LEU A 145 11.98 -18.68 0.16
N GLN A 146 12.89 -17.71 0.30
CA GLN A 146 13.58 -17.47 1.57
C GLN A 146 12.66 -16.83 2.61
N ARG A 147 11.69 -16.00 2.17
CA ARG A 147 10.71 -15.36 3.05
C ARG A 147 9.66 -16.36 3.54
N ASP A 148 9.16 -17.17 2.65
CA ASP A 148 8.11 -18.15 2.92
C ASP A 148 8.73 -19.43 3.49
#